data_857f72469c6ef5b6db0627923f10d73a
#
_entry.id   857f72469c6ef5b6db0627923f10d73a
#
_cell.length_a   1.000
_cell.length_b   1.000
_cell.length_c   1.000
_cell.angle_alpha   90.00
_cell.angle_beta   90.00
_cell.angle_gamma   90.00
#
_symmetry.space_group_name_H-M   'P 1'
#
loop_
_entity.id
_entity.type
_entity.pdbx_description
1 polymer ?
#
loop_
_entity_poly.entity_id
_entity_poly.type
_entity_poly.pdbx_seq_one_letter_code
_entity_poly.pdbx_strand_id
1 'polypeptide(L)'
;MALIAGGKHLQSDTYSTIGLVAGLLVLYFTGIAWIDSVLAFLFGGIIIVTGVSILRKTIANLLDKADEALLEDMASELNAKRSPDWIDIHNAKVIKYGNYLYMDCDLTLPWFYTIEKGHDEGAHLRQILEKKYADRIQLTIHLDPCTVFEQSKCRSCICKDCKTRKAAFEQAEPITLATFVEHADEVDR
;
A
#
# COMPACT_ATOMS: atom_id res chain seq x y z
N MET A 1 18.55 -4.02 1.22
CA MET A 1 18.13 -2.88 2.07
C MET A 1 18.48 -3.05 3.54
N ALA A 2 18.27 -4.20 4.17
CA ALA A 2 18.59 -4.44 5.59
C ALA A 2 20.06 -4.16 5.95
N LEU A 3 21.03 -4.54 5.09
CA LEU A 3 22.46 -4.29 5.31
C LEU A 3 22.82 -2.81 5.37
N ILE A 4 22.16 -1.97 4.54
CA ILE A 4 22.42 -0.52 4.49
C ILE A 4 21.84 0.17 5.73
N ALA A 5 20.65 -0.28 6.17
CA ALA A 5 20.02 0.23 7.38
C ALA A 5 20.83 -0.16 8.64
N GLY A 6 21.30 -1.41 8.72
CA GLY A 6 22.18 -1.89 9.79
C GLY A 6 23.52 -1.15 9.81
N GLY A 7 24.12 -0.88 8.64
CA GLY A 7 25.36 -0.11 8.53
C GLY A 7 25.26 1.32 9.04
N LYS A 8 24.16 2.02 8.72
CA LYS A 8 23.90 3.38 9.23
C LYS A 8 23.68 3.41 10.75
N HIS A 9 23.05 2.39 11.30
CA HIS A 9 22.85 2.28 12.75
C HIS A 9 24.18 2.07 13.48
N LEU A 10 25.00 1.13 13.03
CA LEU A 10 26.34 0.90 13.56
C LEU A 10 27.24 2.15 13.47
N GLN A 11 27.14 2.90 12.38
CA GLN A 11 27.91 4.13 12.18
C GLN A 11 27.47 5.20 13.18
N SER A 12 26.18 5.37 13.44
CA SER A 12 25.64 6.31 14.42
C SER A 12 26.10 5.95 15.84
N ASP A 13 26.06 4.67 16.18
CA ASP A 13 26.50 4.15 17.50
C ASP A 13 28.01 4.37 17.70
N THR A 14 28.81 4.19 16.65
CA THR A 14 30.25 4.44 16.70
C THR A 14 30.53 5.91 16.99
N TYR A 15 29.87 6.86 16.31
CA TYR A 15 30.05 8.28 16.56
C TYR A 15 29.61 8.69 17.96
N SER A 16 28.50 8.14 18.44
CA SER A 16 28.01 8.39 19.81
C SER A 16 29.00 7.88 20.85
N THR A 17 29.57 6.71 20.64
CA THR A 17 30.58 6.12 21.53
C THR A 17 31.86 6.94 21.57
N ILE A 18 32.37 7.37 20.40
CA ILE A 18 33.56 8.24 20.32
C ILE A 18 33.30 9.57 21.05
N GLY A 19 32.11 10.18 20.83
CA GLY A 19 31.73 11.41 21.52
C GLY A 19 31.65 11.26 23.05
N LEU A 20 31.11 10.14 23.52
CA LEU A 20 31.03 9.82 24.93
C LEU A 20 32.43 9.65 25.56
N VAL A 21 33.30 8.87 24.93
CA VAL A 21 34.69 8.66 25.39
C VAL A 21 35.46 9.98 25.42
N ALA A 22 35.35 10.80 24.37
CA ALA A 22 35.96 12.12 24.34
C ALA A 22 35.46 13.03 25.49
N GLY A 23 34.16 13.04 25.74
CA GLY A 23 33.56 13.80 26.83
C GLY A 23 34.04 13.34 28.20
N LEU A 24 34.18 12.05 28.43
CA LEU A 24 34.73 11.50 29.69
C LEU A 24 36.20 11.85 29.86
N LEU A 25 37.00 11.88 28.80
CA LEU A 25 38.40 12.33 28.85
C LEU A 25 38.48 13.80 29.22
N VAL A 26 37.64 14.66 28.66
CA VAL A 26 37.57 16.08 29.00
C VAL A 26 37.19 16.23 30.48
N LEU A 27 36.19 15.49 30.97
CA LEU A 27 35.80 15.49 32.40
C LEU A 27 36.97 15.08 33.31
N TYR A 28 37.69 14.00 32.92
CA TYR A 28 38.82 13.52 33.69
C TYR A 28 39.95 14.55 33.81
N PHE A 29 40.28 15.26 32.73
CA PHE A 29 41.37 16.25 32.75
C PHE A 29 40.97 17.60 33.36
N THR A 30 39.68 17.99 33.23
CA THR A 30 39.23 19.31 33.72
C THR A 30 38.68 19.27 35.13
N GLY A 31 38.19 18.12 35.62
CA GLY A 31 37.52 17.97 36.91
C GLY A 31 36.20 18.74 37.03
N ILE A 32 35.64 19.22 35.92
CA ILE A 32 34.45 20.08 35.92
C ILE A 32 33.19 19.21 35.94
N ALA A 33 32.60 18.99 37.08
CA ALA A 33 31.49 18.06 37.30
C ALA A 33 30.22 18.35 36.48
N TRP A 34 29.94 19.61 36.11
CA TRP A 34 28.75 19.92 35.34
C TRP A 34 28.80 19.42 33.86
N ILE A 35 30.02 19.12 33.32
CA ILE A 35 30.22 18.57 32.01
C ILE A 35 29.51 17.20 31.88
N ASP A 36 29.58 16.38 32.91
CA ASP A 36 28.90 15.06 32.97
C ASP A 36 27.39 15.20 32.79
N SER A 37 26.78 16.16 33.54
CA SER A 37 25.35 16.39 33.46
C SER A 37 24.90 16.88 32.06
N VAL A 38 25.70 17.74 31.42
CA VAL A 38 25.42 18.22 30.08
C VAL A 38 25.55 17.10 29.05
N LEU A 39 26.59 16.26 29.14
CA LEU A 39 26.77 15.11 28.26
C LEU A 39 25.64 14.08 28.43
N ALA A 40 25.24 13.80 29.67
CA ALA A 40 24.12 12.92 29.97
C ALA A 40 22.80 13.40 29.32
N PHE A 41 22.55 14.74 29.47
CA PHE A 41 21.37 15.35 28.87
C PHE A 41 21.37 15.32 27.34
N LEU A 42 22.53 15.59 26.74
CA LEU A 42 22.71 15.59 25.27
C LEU A 42 22.56 14.18 24.69
N PHE A 43 23.26 13.20 25.24
CA PHE A 43 23.16 11.81 24.76
C PHE A 43 21.79 11.20 25.07
N GLY A 44 21.20 11.49 26.25
CA GLY A 44 19.85 11.09 26.59
C GLY A 44 18.83 11.64 25.60
N GLY A 45 18.96 12.92 25.22
CA GLY A 45 18.12 13.55 24.21
C GLY A 45 18.25 12.89 22.82
N ILE A 46 19.46 12.59 22.39
CA ILE A 46 19.71 11.87 21.12
C ILE A 46 19.05 10.49 21.14
N ILE A 47 19.19 9.75 22.24
CA ILE A 47 18.59 8.40 22.36
C ILE A 47 17.06 8.49 22.30
N ILE A 48 16.45 9.44 23.01
CA ILE A 48 14.99 9.62 22.99
C ILE A 48 14.50 9.96 21.59
N VAL A 49 15.11 10.93 20.90
CA VAL A 49 14.73 11.34 19.55
C VAL A 49 14.86 10.17 18.57
N THR A 50 15.96 9.44 18.65
CA THR A 50 16.20 8.28 17.81
C THR A 50 15.18 7.18 18.08
N GLY A 51 14.94 6.86 19.34
CA GLY A 51 13.95 5.85 19.76
C GLY A 51 12.53 6.18 19.28
N VAL A 52 12.10 7.43 19.48
CA VAL A 52 10.78 7.90 19.00
C VAL A 52 10.70 7.85 17.47
N SER A 53 11.78 8.21 16.76
CA SER A 53 11.83 8.13 15.29
C SER A 53 11.69 6.69 14.79
N ILE A 54 12.41 5.75 15.40
CA ILE A 54 12.31 4.31 15.07
C ILE A 54 10.90 3.81 15.36
N LEU A 55 10.36 4.12 16.54
CA LEU A 55 9.02 3.69 16.93
C LEU A 55 7.95 4.20 15.95
N ARG A 56 8.00 5.49 15.59
CA ARG A 56 7.07 6.08 14.61
C ARG A 56 7.16 5.39 13.24
N LYS A 57 8.37 5.12 12.76
CA LYS A 57 8.57 4.41 11.49
C LYS A 57 8.05 2.97 11.55
N THR A 58 8.29 2.27 12.66
CA THR A 58 7.84 0.89 12.85
C THR A 58 6.30 0.84 12.92
N ILE A 59 5.68 1.75 13.68
CA ILE A 59 4.21 1.84 13.77
C ILE A 59 3.61 2.22 12.41
N ALA A 60 4.21 3.17 11.68
CA ALA A 60 3.73 3.54 10.34
C ALA A 60 3.81 2.38 9.35
N ASN A 61 4.84 1.53 9.46
CA ASN A 61 4.97 0.33 8.63
C ASN A 61 4.03 -0.81 9.06
N LEU A 62 3.65 -0.87 10.35
CA LEU A 62 2.70 -1.88 10.86
C LEU A 62 1.24 -1.48 10.63
N LEU A 63 0.93 -0.18 10.64
CA LEU A 63 -0.43 0.35 10.47
C LEU A 63 -0.80 0.57 9.00
N ASP A 64 -0.13 -0.15 8.08
CA ASP A 64 -0.50 -0.20 6.66
C ASP A 64 -0.92 1.17 6.10
N LYS A 65 0.01 2.13 6.12
CA LYS A 65 -0.13 3.21 5.16
C LYS A 65 0.04 2.55 3.80
N ALA A 66 -1.09 2.28 3.16
CA ALA A 66 -1.11 1.87 1.77
C ALA A 66 -0.07 2.73 1.04
N ASP A 67 0.85 2.08 0.33
CA ASP A 67 1.79 2.83 -0.51
C ASP A 67 0.98 3.46 -1.64
N GLU A 68 0.45 4.66 -1.38
CA GLU A 68 -0.43 5.38 -2.30
C GLU A 68 0.19 5.49 -3.68
N ALA A 69 1.50 5.70 -3.75
CA ALA A 69 2.22 5.75 -5.02
C ALA A 69 2.19 4.39 -5.75
N LEU A 70 2.26 3.29 -5.02
CA LEU A 70 2.17 1.96 -5.59
C LEU A 70 0.74 1.65 -6.08
N LEU A 71 -0.27 2.01 -5.28
CA LEU A 71 -1.67 1.84 -5.67
C LEU A 71 -2.03 2.71 -6.88
N GLU A 72 -1.53 3.94 -6.96
CA GLU A 72 -1.71 4.82 -8.12
C GLU A 72 -1.05 4.24 -9.38
N ASP A 73 0.16 3.68 -9.25
CA ASP A 73 0.87 3.01 -10.34
C ASP A 73 0.13 1.76 -10.83
N MET A 74 -0.48 0.98 -9.90
CA MET A 74 -1.32 -0.17 -10.23
C MET A 74 -2.62 0.25 -10.92
N ALA A 75 -3.33 1.23 -10.36
CA ALA A 75 -4.56 1.76 -10.93
C ALA A 75 -4.35 2.30 -12.34
N SER A 76 -3.28 3.06 -12.56
CA SER A 76 -2.89 3.57 -13.88
C SER A 76 -2.64 2.45 -14.90
N GLU A 77 -1.91 1.40 -14.51
CA GLU A 77 -1.63 0.26 -15.37
C GLU A 77 -2.90 -0.51 -15.73
N LEU A 78 -3.77 -0.75 -14.75
CA LEU A 78 -5.05 -1.43 -14.96
C LEU A 78 -5.99 -0.59 -15.83
N ASN A 79 -6.03 0.73 -15.64
CA ASN A 79 -6.84 1.61 -16.47
C ASN A 79 -6.35 1.66 -17.91
N ALA A 80 -5.04 1.64 -18.13
CA ALA A 80 -4.45 1.63 -19.48
C ALA A 80 -4.71 0.33 -20.27
N LYS A 81 -4.87 -0.80 -19.56
CA LYS A 81 -5.07 -2.13 -20.15
C LYS A 81 -6.44 -2.72 -19.81
N ARG A 82 -7.38 -1.90 -19.44
CA ARG A 82 -8.71 -2.28 -18.99
C ARG A 82 -9.43 -3.15 -20.02
N SER A 83 -9.96 -4.29 -19.55
CA SER A 83 -10.94 -5.05 -20.33
C SER A 83 -12.27 -4.29 -20.42
N PRO A 84 -12.94 -4.28 -21.56
CA PRO A 84 -14.28 -3.70 -21.69
C PRO A 84 -15.33 -4.39 -20.81
N ASP A 85 -15.06 -5.61 -20.36
CA ASP A 85 -15.94 -6.39 -19.48
C ASP A 85 -15.84 -5.97 -18.01
N TRP A 86 -14.78 -5.23 -17.64
CA TRP A 86 -14.61 -4.74 -16.26
C TRP A 86 -15.46 -3.49 -16.05
N ILE A 87 -16.45 -3.62 -15.20
CA ILE A 87 -17.33 -2.50 -14.87
C ILE A 87 -16.59 -1.55 -13.93
N ASP A 88 -15.92 -2.11 -12.91
CA ASP A 88 -15.26 -1.38 -11.87
C ASP A 88 -14.22 -2.27 -11.16
N ILE A 89 -13.20 -1.65 -10.59
CA ILE A 89 -12.24 -2.29 -9.67
C ILE A 89 -12.13 -1.40 -8.45
N HIS A 90 -12.39 -1.95 -7.27
CA HIS A 90 -12.46 -1.20 -6.02
C HIS A 90 -11.92 -1.99 -4.83
N ASN A 91 -11.97 -1.40 -3.63
CA ASN A 91 -11.54 -2.01 -2.36
C ASN A 91 -10.10 -2.55 -2.41
N ALA A 92 -9.23 -1.93 -3.24
CA ALA A 92 -7.87 -2.40 -3.42
C ALA A 92 -7.02 -2.11 -2.19
N LYS A 93 -6.34 -3.14 -1.71
CA LYS A 93 -5.40 -3.12 -0.59
C LYS A 93 -4.11 -3.78 -1.01
N VAL A 94 -2.97 -3.18 -0.65
CA VAL A 94 -1.65 -3.74 -0.97
C VAL A 94 -0.80 -3.78 0.28
N ILE A 95 -0.25 -4.94 0.58
CA ILE A 95 0.69 -5.15 1.69
C ILE A 95 2.05 -5.49 1.10
N LYS A 96 3.11 -4.81 1.57
CA LYS A 96 4.49 -5.12 1.24
C LYS A 96 5.11 -6.03 2.29
N TYR A 97 5.55 -7.21 1.87
CA TYR A 97 6.34 -8.09 2.72
C TYR A 97 7.73 -8.29 2.11
N GLY A 98 8.69 -7.50 2.56
CA GLY A 98 10.01 -7.47 1.98
C GLY A 98 9.99 -7.00 0.52
N ASN A 99 10.25 -7.92 -0.41
CA ASN A 99 10.26 -7.66 -1.85
C ASN A 99 9.00 -8.19 -2.57
N TYR A 100 8.06 -8.77 -1.81
CA TYR A 100 6.80 -9.30 -2.31
C TYR A 100 5.64 -8.36 -2.02
N LEU A 101 4.69 -8.34 -2.92
CA LEU A 101 3.45 -7.58 -2.84
C LEU A 101 2.29 -8.55 -2.71
N TYR A 102 1.41 -8.29 -1.76
CA TYR A 102 0.12 -8.98 -1.63
C TYR A 102 -0.95 -7.95 -1.91
N MET A 103 -1.73 -8.19 -2.94
CA MET A 103 -2.83 -7.32 -3.35
C MET A 103 -4.15 -8.06 -3.20
N ASP A 104 -5.11 -7.38 -2.61
CA ASP A 104 -6.50 -7.78 -2.52
C ASP A 104 -7.34 -6.71 -3.20
N CYS A 105 -8.31 -7.10 -4.05
CA CYS A 105 -9.22 -6.17 -4.71
C CYS A 105 -10.49 -6.87 -5.16
N ASP A 106 -11.52 -6.08 -5.38
CA ASP A 106 -12.82 -6.52 -5.85
C ASP A 106 -12.99 -6.10 -7.32
N LEU A 107 -13.41 -7.02 -8.17
CA LEU A 107 -13.66 -6.82 -9.59
C LEU A 107 -15.15 -6.99 -9.89
N THR A 108 -15.81 -5.93 -10.29
CA THR A 108 -17.22 -5.96 -10.68
C THR A 108 -17.37 -6.36 -12.14
N LEU A 109 -18.14 -7.42 -12.38
CA LEU A 109 -18.45 -7.98 -13.69
C LEU A 109 -19.94 -8.02 -13.97
N PRO A 110 -20.36 -8.17 -15.23
CA PRO A 110 -21.77 -8.41 -15.57
C PRO A 110 -22.33 -9.63 -14.84
N TRP A 111 -23.44 -9.47 -14.14
CA TRP A 111 -24.05 -10.49 -13.27
C TRP A 111 -24.38 -11.82 -13.97
N PHE A 112 -24.57 -11.81 -15.27
CA PHE A 112 -24.91 -13.01 -16.06
C PHE A 112 -23.69 -13.77 -16.58
N TYR A 113 -22.47 -13.35 -16.19
CA TYR A 113 -21.25 -14.09 -16.55
C TYR A 113 -21.21 -15.42 -15.77
N THR A 114 -20.74 -16.46 -16.44
CA THR A 114 -20.47 -17.74 -15.80
C THR A 114 -19.24 -17.60 -14.88
N ILE A 115 -19.10 -18.52 -13.93
CA ILE A 115 -17.89 -18.58 -13.10
C ILE A 115 -16.63 -18.72 -13.95
N GLU A 116 -16.68 -19.49 -15.03
CA GLU A 116 -15.58 -19.66 -15.99
C GLU A 116 -15.18 -18.32 -16.61
N LYS A 117 -16.13 -17.56 -17.13
CA LYS A 117 -15.86 -16.24 -17.71
C LYS A 117 -15.33 -15.24 -16.66
N GLY A 118 -15.87 -15.28 -15.45
CA GLY A 118 -15.37 -14.46 -14.34
C GLY A 118 -13.94 -14.82 -13.97
N HIS A 119 -13.62 -16.12 -13.93
CA HIS A 119 -12.27 -16.60 -13.67
C HIS A 119 -11.28 -16.09 -14.74
N ASP A 120 -11.66 -16.15 -16.02
CA ASP A 120 -10.82 -15.68 -17.13
C ASP A 120 -10.55 -14.17 -17.02
N GLU A 121 -11.55 -13.36 -16.66
CA GLU A 121 -11.39 -11.92 -16.46
C GLU A 121 -10.49 -11.62 -15.26
N GLY A 122 -10.63 -12.35 -14.15
CA GLY A 122 -9.73 -12.26 -13.01
C GLY A 122 -8.30 -12.69 -13.35
N ALA A 123 -8.13 -13.75 -14.13
CA ALA A 123 -6.83 -14.19 -14.63
C ALA A 123 -6.18 -13.13 -15.55
N HIS A 124 -6.97 -12.46 -16.38
CA HIS A 124 -6.51 -11.36 -17.22
C HIS A 124 -5.98 -10.18 -16.38
N LEU A 125 -6.72 -9.75 -15.36
CA LEU A 125 -6.27 -8.73 -14.42
C LEU A 125 -4.95 -9.12 -13.76
N ARG A 126 -4.87 -10.36 -13.27
CA ARG A 126 -3.65 -10.92 -12.67
C ARG A 126 -2.47 -10.84 -13.63
N GLN A 127 -2.61 -11.27 -14.87
CA GLN A 127 -1.55 -11.26 -15.87
C GLN A 127 -1.00 -9.86 -16.15
N ILE A 128 -1.85 -8.82 -16.14
CA ILE A 128 -1.41 -7.44 -16.32
C ILE A 128 -0.46 -7.02 -15.20
N LEU A 129 -0.83 -7.29 -13.96
CA LEU A 129 0.00 -6.90 -12.80
C LEU A 129 1.24 -7.81 -12.64
N GLU A 130 1.12 -9.12 -12.88
CA GLU A 130 2.27 -10.03 -12.86
C GLU A 130 3.31 -9.64 -13.94
N LYS A 131 2.87 -9.21 -15.11
CA LYS A 131 3.78 -8.73 -16.15
C LYS A 131 4.55 -7.46 -15.73
N LYS A 132 3.93 -6.59 -14.94
CA LYS A 132 4.55 -5.35 -14.46
C LYS A 132 5.47 -5.58 -13.27
N TYR A 133 5.03 -6.38 -12.31
CA TYR A 133 5.74 -6.60 -11.04
C TYR A 133 6.50 -7.92 -10.99
N ALA A 134 6.50 -8.68 -12.08
CA ALA A 134 7.07 -10.02 -12.19
C ALA A 134 6.47 -10.98 -11.12
N ASP A 135 7.14 -12.07 -10.79
CA ASP A 135 6.68 -13.06 -9.81
C ASP A 135 6.70 -12.56 -8.34
N ARG A 136 6.73 -11.23 -8.15
CA ARG A 136 6.77 -10.60 -6.83
C ARG A 136 5.43 -10.08 -6.35
N ILE A 137 4.35 -10.41 -7.05
CA ILE A 137 3.00 -10.03 -6.67
C ILE A 137 2.11 -11.27 -6.54
N GLN A 138 1.36 -11.34 -5.44
CA GLN A 138 0.30 -12.30 -5.24
C GLN A 138 -1.02 -11.53 -5.16
N LEU A 139 -2.02 -11.95 -5.94
CA LEU A 139 -3.32 -11.31 -5.98
C LEU A 139 -4.41 -12.24 -5.46
N THR A 140 -5.27 -11.67 -4.64
CA THR A 140 -6.60 -12.19 -4.33
C THR A 140 -7.60 -11.26 -5.00
N ILE A 141 -8.48 -11.81 -5.84
CA ILE A 141 -9.48 -11.04 -6.57
C ILE A 141 -10.85 -11.59 -6.18
N HIS A 142 -11.65 -10.76 -5.54
CA HIS A 142 -13.05 -11.04 -5.31
C HIS A 142 -13.85 -10.65 -6.55
N LEU A 143 -14.80 -11.47 -6.96
CA LEU A 143 -15.62 -11.21 -8.14
C LEU A 143 -17.03 -10.85 -7.73
N ASP A 144 -17.45 -9.62 -8.02
CA ASP A 144 -18.76 -9.12 -7.70
C ASP A 144 -19.66 -9.05 -8.94
N PRO A 145 -20.86 -9.60 -8.87
CA PRO A 145 -21.85 -9.35 -9.90
C PRO A 145 -22.38 -7.92 -9.75
N CYS A 146 -22.51 -7.17 -10.86
CA CYS A 146 -22.98 -5.78 -10.83
C CYS A 146 -24.36 -5.57 -10.20
N THR A 147 -25.11 -6.64 -9.92
CA THR A 147 -26.43 -6.60 -9.28
C THR A 147 -26.36 -6.33 -7.79
N VAL A 148 -25.22 -6.47 -7.12
CA VAL A 148 -25.04 -6.11 -5.71
C VAL A 148 -25.00 -4.59 -5.50
N PHE A 149 -24.77 -3.83 -6.56
CA PHE A 149 -24.68 -2.37 -6.54
C PHE A 149 -25.90 -1.77 -7.25
N GLU A 150 -27.00 -1.54 -6.65
CA GLU A 150 -28.20 -0.93 -7.22
C GLU A 150 -28.10 -0.54 -8.72
N GLN A 151 -28.40 0.73 -9.07
CA GLN A 151 -28.35 1.22 -10.45
C GLN A 151 -27.02 1.87 -10.84
N SER A 152 -26.15 2.16 -9.87
CA SER A 152 -24.90 2.91 -10.10
C SER A 152 -23.98 2.22 -11.12
N LYS A 153 -23.76 0.94 -10.96
CA LYS A 153 -22.88 0.18 -11.85
C LYS A 153 -23.45 -0.07 -13.26
N CYS A 154 -24.77 0.05 -13.44
CA CYS A 154 -25.37 0.00 -14.80
C CYS A 154 -24.92 1.16 -15.68
N ARG A 155 -24.65 2.33 -15.10
CA ARG A 155 -24.24 3.53 -15.85
C ARG A 155 -22.80 3.38 -16.38
N SER A 156 -21.97 2.64 -15.68
CA SER A 156 -20.57 2.37 -16.06
C SER A 156 -20.40 1.11 -16.91
N CYS A 157 -21.42 0.25 -17.00
CA CYS A 157 -21.38 -1.01 -17.75
C CYS A 157 -21.66 -0.81 -19.23
N ILE A 158 -20.68 -1.08 -20.09
CA ILE A 158 -20.83 -0.99 -21.57
C ILE A 158 -21.55 -2.19 -22.17
N CYS A 159 -21.80 -3.26 -21.41
CA CYS A 159 -22.43 -4.47 -21.92
C CYS A 159 -23.80 -4.16 -22.54
N LYS A 160 -23.96 -4.51 -23.82
CA LYS A 160 -25.20 -4.29 -24.61
C LYS A 160 -26.24 -5.38 -24.41
N ASP A 161 -25.79 -6.57 -23.97
CA ASP A 161 -26.63 -7.78 -23.94
C ASP A 161 -27.35 -7.97 -22.58
N CYS A 162 -27.22 -7.01 -21.67
CA CYS A 162 -27.86 -7.07 -20.36
C CYS A 162 -29.37 -6.87 -20.46
N LYS A 163 -30.14 -7.95 -20.33
CA LYS A 163 -31.61 -7.96 -20.40
C LYS A 163 -32.30 -7.30 -19.19
N THR A 164 -31.56 -7.12 -18.10
CA THR A 164 -32.06 -6.55 -16.84
C THR A 164 -31.43 -5.21 -16.50
N ARG A 165 -30.91 -4.53 -17.52
CA ARG A 165 -30.31 -3.20 -17.35
C ARG A 165 -31.31 -2.23 -16.72
N LYS A 166 -30.91 -1.58 -15.63
CA LYS A 166 -31.74 -0.63 -14.88
C LYS A 166 -31.47 0.84 -15.23
N ALA A 167 -30.31 1.15 -15.82
CA ALA A 167 -29.94 2.50 -16.24
C ALA A 167 -29.18 2.47 -17.59
N ALA A 168 -29.29 3.53 -18.37
CA ALA A 168 -28.53 3.69 -19.59
C ALA A 168 -27.03 3.81 -19.28
N PHE A 169 -26.19 3.36 -20.24
CA PHE A 169 -24.75 3.59 -20.16
C PHE A 169 -24.47 5.10 -20.30
N GLU A 170 -23.67 5.63 -19.41
CA GLU A 170 -23.19 7.00 -19.44
C GLU A 170 -21.71 7.05 -19.82
N GLN A 171 -20.87 6.49 -18.97
CA GLN A 171 -19.44 6.39 -19.21
C GLN A 171 -18.84 5.24 -18.39
N ALA A 172 -17.72 4.68 -18.87
CA ALA A 172 -16.95 3.74 -18.06
C ALA A 172 -16.31 4.48 -16.89
N GLU A 173 -16.44 3.94 -15.70
CA GLU A 173 -15.82 4.51 -14.51
C GLU A 173 -14.29 4.40 -14.61
N PRO A 174 -13.53 5.51 -14.52
CA PRO A 174 -12.07 5.43 -14.61
C PRO A 174 -11.50 4.76 -13.36
N ILE A 175 -10.49 3.93 -13.55
CA ILE A 175 -9.73 3.33 -12.44
C ILE A 175 -8.71 4.38 -11.99
N THR A 176 -9.06 5.15 -10.98
CA THR A 176 -8.21 6.16 -10.32
C THR A 176 -7.82 5.67 -8.95
N LEU A 177 -6.82 6.28 -8.29
CA LEU A 177 -6.48 5.93 -6.91
C LEU A 177 -7.72 6.01 -6.00
N ALA A 178 -8.54 7.04 -6.15
CA ALA A 178 -9.74 7.24 -5.33
C ALA A 178 -10.75 6.09 -5.51
N THR A 179 -11.14 5.76 -6.76
CA THR A 179 -12.09 4.68 -7.04
C THR A 179 -11.50 3.30 -6.73
N PHE A 180 -10.18 3.15 -6.88
CA PHE A 180 -9.48 1.88 -6.68
C PHE A 180 -9.42 1.47 -5.20
N VAL A 181 -9.26 2.43 -4.27
CA VAL A 181 -9.21 2.16 -2.83
C VAL A 181 -10.57 2.32 -2.14
N GLU A 182 -11.55 2.88 -2.84
CA GLU A 182 -12.88 3.10 -2.31
C GLU A 182 -13.55 1.78 -1.95
N HIS A 183 -14.17 1.74 -0.77
CA HIS A 183 -15.03 0.64 -0.38
C HIS A 183 -16.41 0.92 -0.96
N ALA A 184 -16.78 0.22 -2.03
CA ALA A 184 -18.10 0.38 -2.61
C ALA A 184 -19.17 -0.18 -1.67
N ASP A 185 -20.21 0.61 -1.41
CA ASP A 185 -21.35 0.16 -0.61
C ASP A 185 -22.13 -0.92 -1.37
N GLU A 186 -22.06 -2.13 -0.89
CA GLU A 186 -22.96 -3.20 -1.32
C GLU A 186 -24.33 -2.96 -0.69
N VAL A 187 -25.36 -3.17 -1.47
CA VAL A 187 -26.74 -3.14 -0.92
C VAL A 187 -26.90 -4.35 -0.02
N ASP A 188 -27.11 -4.11 1.27
CA ASP A 188 -27.46 -5.17 2.23
C ASP A 188 -28.68 -5.96 1.71
N ARG A 189 -28.50 -7.27 1.57
CA ARG A 189 -29.55 -8.19 1.08
C ARG A 189 -30.49 -8.62 2.19
#